data_5e8721bea9ee7b01269826848d08278e
#
_entry.id   5e8721bea9ee7b01269826848d08278e
#
_cell.length_a   1.000
_cell.length_b   1.000
_cell.length_c   1.000
_cell.angle_alpha   90.00
_cell.angle_beta   90.00
_cell.angle_gamma   90.00
#
_symmetry.space_group_name_H-M   'P 1'
#
loop_
_entity.id
_entity.type
_entity.pdbx_description
1 polymer ?
#
loop_
_entity_poly.entity_id
_entity_poly.type
_entity_poly.pdbx_seq_one_letter_code
_entity_poly.pdbx_strand_id
1 'polypeptide(L)'
;MDIQVSRDGTVTYPGGTFRCALGRGGIRADKREGDGGTPVGCFPLRRVLYRGDRMTPPETALPMTAIQPADGWCDDPADPAYNQPVRLPYPASHEEMWRVDGLYDVVVVIGHNDDPVVPGMGSAVFMHVAKPGYEPTAGCVALALPDLLALLKDCAPGDRLRVAG
;
A
#
# COMPACT_ATOMS: atom_id res chain seq x y z
N MET A 1 4.49 17.03 1.28
CA MET A 1 3.72 17.21 0.02
C MET A 1 2.48 16.32 0.01
N ASP A 2 1.52 16.62 -0.86
CA ASP A 2 0.37 15.78 -1.13
C ASP A 2 0.58 15.06 -2.47
N ILE A 3 0.40 13.76 -2.46
CA ILE A 3 0.45 12.91 -3.66
C ILE A 3 -0.99 12.63 -4.02
N GLN A 4 -1.44 13.10 -5.19
CA GLN A 4 -2.83 13.00 -5.62
C GLN A 4 -3.07 11.73 -6.41
N VAL A 5 -4.09 10.97 -6.02
CA VAL A 5 -4.58 9.80 -6.75
C VAL A 5 -5.95 10.13 -7.33
N SER A 6 -6.11 9.96 -8.63
CA SER A 6 -7.34 10.28 -9.36
C SER A 6 -8.03 9.04 -9.91
N ARG A 7 -9.34 9.14 -10.13
CA ARG A 7 -10.19 8.04 -10.61
C ARG A 7 -9.78 7.51 -12.00
N ASP A 8 -9.07 8.31 -12.77
CA ASP A 8 -8.58 7.92 -14.09
C ASP A 8 -7.33 7.02 -14.04
N GLY A 9 -6.86 6.66 -12.84
CA GLY A 9 -5.68 5.82 -12.69
C GLY A 9 -4.38 6.58 -12.81
N THR A 10 -4.32 7.80 -12.28
CA THR A 10 -3.09 8.59 -12.23
C THR A 10 -2.69 8.95 -10.81
N VAL A 11 -1.38 9.02 -10.59
CA VAL A 11 -0.76 9.57 -9.38
C VAL A 11 0.02 10.81 -9.80
N THR A 12 -0.29 11.94 -9.19
CA THR A 12 0.34 13.24 -9.50
C THR A 12 0.95 13.84 -8.23
N TYR A 13 2.18 14.32 -8.35
CA TYR A 13 2.90 15.03 -7.28
C TYR A 13 3.82 16.09 -7.92
N PRO A 14 4.52 16.95 -7.15
CA PRO A 14 5.36 18.00 -7.75
C PRO A 14 6.43 17.50 -8.73
N GLY A 15 6.90 16.25 -8.55
CA GLY A 15 7.91 15.64 -9.43
C GLY A 15 7.38 15.05 -10.72
N GLY A 16 6.06 14.91 -10.89
CA GLY A 16 5.48 14.36 -12.14
C GLY A 16 4.14 13.67 -11.97
N THR A 17 3.74 12.97 -13.02
CA THR A 17 2.50 12.19 -13.06
C THR A 17 2.82 10.79 -13.59
N PHE A 18 2.29 9.77 -12.91
CA PHE A 18 2.47 8.37 -13.27
C PHE A 18 1.12 7.68 -13.39
N ARG A 19 1.07 6.63 -14.20
CA ARG A 19 -0.06 5.72 -14.24
C ARG A 19 -0.07 4.84 -12.99
N CYS A 20 -1.27 4.51 -12.48
CA CYS A 20 -1.42 3.54 -11.41
C CYS A 20 -2.62 2.61 -11.66
N ALA A 21 -2.56 1.44 -11.04
CA ALA A 21 -3.71 0.57 -10.87
C ALA A 21 -4.40 0.91 -9.56
N LEU A 22 -5.72 0.81 -9.56
CA LEU A 22 -6.59 1.02 -8.40
C LEU A 22 -7.34 -0.27 -8.08
N GLY A 23 -8.05 -0.30 -6.96
CA GLY A 23 -8.90 -1.42 -6.60
C GLY A 23 -9.93 -1.73 -7.68
N ARG A 24 -10.23 -3.03 -7.89
CA ARG A 24 -11.26 -3.48 -8.86
C ARG A 24 -12.65 -2.91 -8.55
N GLY A 25 -12.91 -2.54 -7.29
CA GLY A 25 -14.13 -1.87 -6.85
C GLY A 25 -14.15 -0.36 -7.08
N GLY A 26 -13.12 0.20 -7.70
CA GLY A 26 -12.96 1.64 -7.89
C GLY A 26 -12.59 2.39 -6.61
N ILE A 27 -12.71 3.71 -6.64
CA ILE A 27 -12.51 4.56 -5.46
C ILE A 27 -13.82 4.64 -4.67
N ARG A 28 -13.75 4.38 -3.36
CA ARG A 28 -14.93 4.26 -2.51
C ARG A 28 -14.84 5.13 -1.27
N ALA A 29 -15.90 5.91 -1.04
CA ALA A 29 -16.05 6.68 0.19
C ALA A 29 -16.50 5.81 1.38
N ASP A 30 -17.16 4.69 1.12
CA ASP A 30 -17.70 3.74 2.09
C ASP A 30 -16.89 2.44 2.15
N LYS A 31 -15.58 2.56 2.19
CA LYS A 31 -14.64 1.43 2.19
C LYS A 31 -14.98 0.38 3.24
N ARG A 32 -15.00 -0.89 2.83
CA ARG A 32 -15.17 -2.07 3.69
C ARG A 32 -14.15 -3.15 3.32
N GLU A 33 -13.87 -4.02 4.28
CA GLU A 33 -13.04 -5.22 4.03
C GLU A 33 -13.66 -6.06 2.91
N GLY A 34 -12.84 -6.47 1.95
CA GLY A 34 -13.26 -7.36 0.87
C GLY A 34 -14.04 -6.71 -0.28
N ASP A 35 -14.30 -5.40 -0.27
CA ASP A 35 -15.04 -4.72 -1.34
C ASP A 35 -14.19 -4.44 -2.60
N GLY A 36 -12.89 -4.66 -2.53
CA GLY A 36 -11.97 -4.39 -3.63
C GLY A 36 -11.78 -2.90 -3.93
N GLY A 37 -12.28 -2.02 -3.09
CA GLY A 37 -12.24 -0.57 -3.31
C GLY A 37 -10.99 0.10 -2.75
N THR A 38 -10.52 1.13 -3.45
CA THR A 38 -9.50 2.04 -2.94
C THR A 38 -10.18 3.13 -2.13
N PRO A 39 -9.81 3.32 -0.85
CA PRO A 39 -10.52 4.27 0.01
C PRO A 39 -10.28 5.72 -0.38
N VAL A 40 -11.34 6.52 -0.35
CA VAL A 40 -11.25 7.98 -0.38
C VAL A 40 -10.63 8.47 0.92
N GLY A 41 -9.74 9.42 0.84
CA GLY A 41 -9.17 10.03 2.03
C GLY A 41 -7.80 10.65 1.82
N CYS A 42 -7.21 11.05 2.93
CA CYS A 42 -5.88 11.62 2.99
C CYS A 42 -5.06 10.82 4.00
N PHE A 43 -4.09 10.06 3.52
CA PHE A 43 -3.39 9.06 4.31
C PHE A 43 -1.92 9.41 4.44
N PRO A 44 -1.38 9.53 5.66
CA PRO A 44 0.05 9.74 5.83
C PRO A 44 0.85 8.55 5.31
N LEU A 45 2.00 8.82 4.72
CA LEU A 45 2.96 7.78 4.39
C LEU A 45 3.70 7.39 5.67
N ARG A 46 3.59 6.11 6.07
CA ARG A 46 4.16 5.64 7.34
C ARG A 46 5.60 5.16 7.19
N ARG A 47 5.83 4.21 6.30
CA ARG A 47 7.13 3.58 6.07
C ARG A 47 7.15 2.79 4.79
N VAL A 48 8.34 2.38 4.38
CA VAL A 48 8.57 1.53 3.22
C VAL A 48 9.04 0.15 3.69
N LEU A 49 8.47 -0.90 3.10
CA LEU A 49 8.92 -2.27 3.24
C LEU A 49 9.48 -2.71 1.88
N TYR A 50 10.58 -3.46 1.87
CA TYR A 50 11.21 -3.86 0.60
C TYR A 50 11.86 -5.25 0.68
N ARG A 51 12.02 -5.88 -0.47
CA ARG A 51 12.70 -7.18 -0.61
C ARG A 51 14.20 -6.95 -0.77
N GLY A 52 14.90 -7.01 0.35
CA GLY A 52 16.35 -6.80 0.36
C GLY A 52 17.16 -7.92 -0.31
N ASP A 53 16.55 -9.09 -0.54
CA ASP A 53 17.14 -10.20 -1.30
C ASP A 53 17.06 -9.98 -2.82
N ARG A 54 16.20 -9.06 -3.29
CA ARG A 54 15.96 -8.80 -4.73
C ARG A 54 16.51 -7.48 -5.21
N MET A 55 16.67 -6.50 -4.31
CA MET A 55 17.06 -5.15 -4.70
C MET A 55 17.78 -4.44 -3.56
N THR A 56 18.56 -3.42 -3.92
CA THR A 56 19.11 -2.48 -2.94
C THR A 56 17.98 -1.67 -2.29
N PRO A 57 18.14 -1.20 -1.05
CA PRO A 57 17.13 -0.36 -0.41
C PRO A 57 16.74 0.82 -1.30
N PRO A 58 15.43 1.12 -1.45
CA PRO A 58 14.99 2.31 -2.17
C PRO A 58 15.58 3.59 -1.57
N GLU A 59 15.90 4.56 -2.42
CA GLU A 59 16.27 5.89 -1.95
C GLU A 59 15.01 6.62 -1.50
N THR A 60 14.92 6.95 -0.21
CA THR A 60 13.81 7.73 0.36
C THR A 60 14.18 8.24 1.75
N ALA A 61 13.56 9.34 2.17
CA ALA A 61 13.65 9.82 3.55
C ALA A 61 12.67 9.13 4.50
N LEU A 62 11.73 8.31 3.98
CA LEU A 62 10.81 7.53 4.82
C LEU A 62 11.56 6.43 5.57
N PRO A 63 11.10 6.04 6.77
CA PRO A 63 11.61 4.86 7.45
C PRO A 63 11.48 3.62 6.56
N MET A 64 12.48 2.74 6.58
CA MET A 64 12.50 1.52 5.76
C MET A 64 12.81 0.29 6.59
N THR A 65 12.18 -0.83 6.23
CA THR A 65 12.44 -2.14 6.83
C THR A 65 12.44 -3.20 5.72
N ALA A 66 13.43 -4.09 5.72
CA ALA A 66 13.44 -5.23 4.82
C ALA A 66 12.37 -6.25 5.23
N ILE A 67 11.62 -6.76 4.25
CA ILE A 67 10.64 -7.82 4.47
C ILE A 67 11.37 -9.12 4.77
N GLN A 68 10.85 -9.89 5.74
CA GLN A 68 11.38 -11.20 6.13
C GLN A 68 10.41 -12.32 5.67
N PRO A 69 10.92 -13.56 5.50
CA PRO A 69 10.07 -14.68 5.06
C PRO A 69 8.85 -14.96 5.92
N ALA A 70 8.91 -14.67 7.23
CA ALA A 70 7.81 -14.89 8.15
C ALA A 70 6.94 -13.65 8.37
N ASP A 71 7.08 -12.61 7.58
CA ASP A 71 6.25 -11.42 7.70
C ASP A 71 4.86 -11.62 7.05
N GLY A 72 3.82 -11.30 7.83
CA GLY A 72 2.43 -11.29 7.39
C GLY A 72 1.72 -10.02 7.79
N TRP A 73 0.50 -9.88 7.34
CA TRP A 73 -0.38 -8.75 7.67
C TRP A 73 -1.77 -9.29 7.92
N CYS A 74 -2.30 -9.13 9.13
CA CYS A 74 -3.60 -9.69 9.49
C CYS A 74 -4.72 -8.92 8.78
N ASP A 75 -5.61 -9.67 8.12
CA ASP A 75 -6.78 -9.13 7.41
C ASP A 75 -8.11 -9.73 7.92
N ASP A 76 -8.08 -10.37 9.09
CA ASP A 76 -9.26 -10.92 9.73
C ASP A 76 -9.91 -9.87 10.64
N PRO A 77 -11.12 -9.37 10.29
CA PRO A 77 -11.78 -8.35 11.11
C PRO A 77 -12.13 -8.80 12.54
N ALA A 78 -12.17 -10.11 12.78
CA ALA A 78 -12.47 -10.66 14.11
C ALA A 78 -11.23 -10.82 14.99
N ASP A 79 -10.03 -10.63 14.43
CA ASP A 79 -8.78 -10.82 15.16
C ASP A 79 -8.32 -9.52 15.83
N PRO A 80 -7.74 -9.57 17.04
CA PRO A 80 -7.21 -8.37 17.71
C PRO A 80 -6.09 -7.66 16.93
N ALA A 81 -5.35 -8.40 16.08
CA ALA A 81 -4.27 -7.84 15.26
C ALA A 81 -4.75 -7.35 13.89
N TYR A 82 -6.06 -7.24 13.66
CA TYR A 82 -6.61 -6.77 12.38
C TYR A 82 -5.90 -5.51 11.88
N ASN A 83 -5.54 -5.51 10.60
CA ASN A 83 -4.80 -4.43 9.92
C ASN A 83 -3.45 -4.11 10.57
N GLN A 84 -2.76 -5.13 11.09
CA GLN A 84 -1.43 -4.99 11.69
C GLN A 84 -0.47 -6.06 11.19
N PRO A 85 0.85 -5.78 11.23
CA PRO A 85 1.85 -6.80 10.94
C PRO A 85 1.76 -7.96 11.95
N VAL A 86 1.95 -9.18 11.45
CA VAL A 86 2.01 -10.39 12.26
C VAL A 86 3.18 -11.26 11.81
N ARG A 87 3.58 -12.21 12.67
CA ARG A 87 4.60 -13.21 12.32
C ARG A 87 3.92 -14.52 11.95
N LEU A 88 4.38 -15.13 10.85
CA LEU A 88 3.89 -16.42 10.37
C LEU A 88 4.66 -17.57 11.03
N PRO A 89 4.02 -18.74 11.31
CA PRO A 89 2.60 -19.02 11.05
C PRO A 89 1.66 -18.24 11.98
N TYR A 90 0.54 -17.77 11.45
CA TYR A 90 -0.46 -17.01 12.18
C TYR A 90 -1.85 -17.64 12.00
N PRO A 91 -2.65 -17.89 13.07
CA PRO A 91 -3.87 -18.68 12.96
C PRO A 91 -5.04 -17.96 12.27
N ALA A 92 -5.11 -16.62 12.35
CA ALA A 92 -6.16 -15.85 11.69
C ALA A 92 -5.82 -15.57 10.22
N SER A 93 -6.80 -15.17 9.42
CA SER A 93 -6.59 -14.77 8.04
C SER A 93 -5.55 -13.66 7.93
N HIS A 94 -4.66 -13.78 6.96
CA HIS A 94 -3.56 -12.84 6.77
C HIS A 94 -3.05 -12.87 5.33
N GLU A 95 -2.35 -11.80 4.94
CA GLU A 95 -1.54 -11.78 3.73
C GLU A 95 -0.09 -12.16 4.06
N GLU A 96 0.55 -12.85 3.12
CA GLU A 96 2.00 -13.05 3.16
C GLU A 96 2.70 -11.86 2.53
N MET A 97 3.64 -11.25 3.25
CA MET A 97 4.40 -10.12 2.72
C MET A 97 5.56 -10.58 1.84
N TRP A 98 6.09 -11.78 2.09
CA TRP A 98 7.16 -12.41 1.31
C TRP A 98 6.59 -13.09 0.07
N ARG A 99 6.25 -12.30 -0.95
CA ARG A 99 5.62 -12.81 -2.18
C ARG A 99 6.65 -13.17 -3.23
N VAL A 100 6.32 -14.18 -4.05
CA VAL A 100 7.17 -14.58 -5.18
C VAL A 100 6.91 -13.77 -6.45
N ASP A 101 5.74 -13.14 -6.57
CA ASP A 101 5.28 -12.48 -7.80
C ASP A 101 5.82 -11.05 -8.01
N GLY A 102 6.61 -10.53 -7.08
CA GLY A 102 7.21 -9.20 -7.21
C GLY A 102 6.31 -8.03 -6.80
N LEU A 103 5.03 -8.25 -6.52
CA LEU A 103 4.10 -7.16 -6.19
C LEU A 103 4.49 -6.42 -4.91
N TYR A 104 5.07 -7.13 -3.94
CA TYR A 104 5.54 -6.56 -2.68
C TYR A 104 7.06 -6.42 -2.61
N ASP A 105 7.73 -6.33 -3.75
CA ASP A 105 9.16 -6.00 -3.77
C ASP A 105 9.43 -4.63 -3.14
N VAL A 106 8.48 -3.70 -3.30
CA VAL A 106 8.41 -2.43 -2.58
C VAL A 106 6.96 -2.19 -2.16
N VAL A 107 6.76 -1.90 -0.89
CA VAL A 107 5.47 -1.59 -0.29
C VAL A 107 5.58 -0.28 0.47
N VAL A 108 4.64 0.64 0.25
CA VAL A 108 4.50 1.84 1.08
C VAL A 108 3.29 1.65 1.97
N VAL A 109 3.52 1.60 3.27
CA VAL A 109 2.45 1.52 4.28
C VAL A 109 1.85 2.91 4.43
N ILE A 110 0.56 3.04 4.18
CA ILE A 110 -0.18 4.29 4.36
C ILE A 110 -1.08 4.21 5.60
N GLY A 111 -1.38 5.35 6.19
CA GLY A 111 -2.19 5.44 7.41
C GLY A 111 -3.69 5.31 7.16
N HIS A 112 -4.11 4.25 6.46
CA HIS A 112 -5.51 3.91 6.30
C HIS A 112 -5.93 2.95 7.41
N ASN A 113 -6.98 3.31 8.14
CA ASN A 113 -7.57 2.47 9.20
C ASN A 113 -6.52 1.93 10.21
N ASP A 114 -5.65 2.79 10.68
CA ASP A 114 -4.59 2.39 11.62
C ASP A 114 -4.56 3.21 12.93
N ASP A 115 -5.27 4.33 12.99
CA ASP A 115 -5.26 5.22 14.17
C ASP A 115 -6.64 5.90 14.39
N PRO A 116 -7.59 5.21 15.05
CA PRO A 116 -7.55 3.82 15.51
C PRO A 116 -7.89 2.83 14.40
N VAL A 117 -7.56 1.56 14.63
CA VAL A 117 -8.04 0.46 13.79
C VAL A 117 -9.52 0.20 14.11
N VAL A 118 -10.35 0.20 13.06
CA VAL A 118 -11.77 -0.13 13.18
C VAL A 118 -12.02 -1.45 12.42
N PRO A 119 -12.49 -2.51 13.09
CA PRO A 119 -12.75 -3.79 12.44
C PRO A 119 -13.67 -3.67 11.24
N GLY A 120 -13.30 -4.29 10.13
CA GLY A 120 -14.11 -4.34 8.91
C GLY A 120 -13.99 -3.13 7.98
N MET A 121 -13.26 -2.09 8.36
CA MET A 121 -13.11 -0.88 7.54
C MET A 121 -11.99 -0.95 6.51
N GLY A 122 -11.39 -2.10 6.36
CA GLY A 122 -10.32 -2.38 5.39
C GLY A 122 -8.96 -2.57 6.03
N SER A 123 -8.17 -3.45 5.42
CA SER A 123 -6.83 -3.81 5.87
C SER A 123 -5.87 -3.91 4.70
N ALA A 124 -4.58 -3.81 5.00
CA ALA A 124 -3.50 -3.97 4.02
C ALA A 124 -3.69 -3.11 2.77
N VAL A 125 -4.12 -1.87 2.96
CA VAL A 125 -4.21 -0.90 1.87
C VAL A 125 -2.86 -0.21 1.76
N PHE A 126 -2.11 -0.57 0.72
CA PHE A 126 -0.75 -0.11 0.49
C PHE A 126 -0.61 0.60 -0.85
N MET A 127 0.53 1.24 -1.07
CA MET A 127 1.07 1.40 -2.41
C MET A 127 2.06 0.26 -2.66
N HIS A 128 2.06 -0.31 -3.86
CA HIS A 128 2.99 -1.39 -4.20
C HIS A 128 3.28 -1.45 -5.70
N VAL A 129 4.00 -2.47 -6.16
CA VAL A 129 4.35 -2.64 -7.56
C VAL A 129 3.15 -3.17 -8.35
N ALA A 130 2.84 -2.54 -9.48
CA ALA A 130 1.73 -2.92 -10.34
C ALA A 130 2.00 -4.24 -11.08
N LYS A 131 0.93 -5.00 -11.32
CA LYS A 131 0.96 -6.13 -12.25
C LYS A 131 1.19 -5.64 -13.68
N PRO A 132 1.74 -6.48 -14.57
CA PRO A 132 1.79 -6.15 -15.99
C PRO A 132 0.42 -5.71 -16.52
N GLY A 133 0.39 -4.63 -17.32
CA GLY A 133 -0.86 -4.10 -17.83
C GLY A 133 -1.71 -3.33 -16.83
N TYR A 134 -1.21 -3.09 -15.62
CA TYR A 134 -1.93 -2.39 -14.55
C TYR A 134 -3.27 -3.03 -14.21
N GLU A 135 -3.29 -4.35 -14.10
CA GLU A 135 -4.49 -5.06 -13.64
C GLU A 135 -4.96 -4.52 -12.29
N PRO A 136 -6.29 -4.41 -12.07
CA PRO A 136 -6.84 -3.91 -10.81
C PRO A 136 -6.33 -4.68 -9.59
N THR A 137 -6.25 -3.97 -8.47
CA THR A 137 -5.85 -4.51 -7.17
C THR A 137 -7.07 -4.88 -6.32
N ALA A 138 -6.83 -5.36 -5.12
CA ALA A 138 -7.88 -5.57 -4.12
C ALA A 138 -8.20 -4.30 -3.30
N GLY A 139 -7.64 -3.14 -3.68
CA GLY A 139 -7.86 -1.85 -3.02
C GLY A 139 -6.60 -0.99 -2.93
N CYS A 140 -5.43 -1.55 -3.13
CA CYS A 140 -4.16 -0.84 -3.12
C CYS A 140 -4.00 0.09 -4.34
N VAL A 141 -3.06 1.02 -4.23
CA VAL A 141 -2.61 1.87 -5.34
C VAL A 141 -1.28 1.29 -5.84
N ALA A 142 -1.23 0.82 -7.08
CA ALA A 142 -0.04 0.15 -7.60
C ALA A 142 0.56 0.90 -8.79
N LEU A 143 1.88 1.08 -8.76
CA LEU A 143 2.65 1.75 -9.80
C LEU A 143 3.69 0.80 -10.39
N ALA A 144 4.13 1.06 -11.61
CA ALA A 144 5.31 0.40 -12.14
C ALA A 144 6.50 0.64 -11.19
N LEU A 145 7.37 -0.35 -11.02
CA LEU A 145 8.48 -0.25 -10.07
C LEU A 145 9.36 0.99 -10.29
N PRO A 146 9.79 1.34 -11.52
CA PRO A 146 10.59 2.55 -11.73
C PRO A 146 9.87 3.83 -11.29
N ASP A 147 8.57 3.92 -11.50
CA ASP A 147 7.75 5.08 -11.13
C ASP A 147 7.60 5.17 -9.61
N LEU A 148 7.37 4.03 -8.95
CA LEU A 148 7.28 3.97 -7.49
C LEU A 148 8.60 4.39 -6.84
N LEU A 149 9.72 3.93 -7.37
CA LEU A 149 11.05 4.31 -6.88
C LEU A 149 11.33 5.80 -7.11
N ALA A 150 10.94 6.36 -8.25
CA ALA A 150 11.08 7.78 -8.53
C ALA A 150 10.25 8.64 -7.56
N LEU A 151 9.03 8.23 -7.29
CA LEU A 151 8.17 8.89 -6.31
C LEU A 151 8.78 8.85 -4.91
N LEU A 152 9.24 7.67 -4.46
CA LEU A 152 9.80 7.49 -3.12
C LEU A 152 11.05 8.34 -2.87
N LYS A 153 11.82 8.62 -3.91
CA LYS A 153 13.01 9.47 -3.83
C LYS A 153 12.66 10.88 -3.33
N ASP A 154 11.47 11.37 -3.63
CA ASP A 154 10.99 12.69 -3.26
C ASP A 154 10.10 12.67 -1.99
N CYS A 155 9.84 11.49 -1.42
CA CYS A 155 8.99 11.34 -0.24
C CYS A 155 9.76 11.49 1.07
N ALA A 156 9.09 12.07 2.06
CA ALA A 156 9.61 12.27 3.40
C ALA A 156 8.48 12.10 4.44
N PRO A 157 8.84 11.90 5.73
CA PRO A 157 7.85 11.92 6.81
C PRO A 157 6.99 13.20 6.76
N GLY A 158 5.68 13.04 6.92
CA GLY A 158 4.70 14.13 6.80
C GLY A 158 4.03 14.22 5.43
N ASP A 159 4.54 13.54 4.43
CA ASP A 159 3.89 13.46 3.13
C ASP A 159 2.65 12.55 3.18
N ARG A 160 1.69 12.81 2.32
CA ARG A 160 0.38 12.15 2.35
C ARG A 160 -0.07 11.72 0.97
N LEU A 161 -0.73 10.56 0.93
CA LEU A 161 -1.46 10.09 -0.25
C LEU A 161 -2.90 10.59 -0.14
N ARG A 162 -3.32 11.40 -1.11
CA ARG A 162 -4.67 11.94 -1.18
C ARG A 162 -5.44 11.26 -2.31
N VAL A 163 -6.46 10.49 -1.94
CA VAL A 163 -7.33 9.79 -2.89
C VAL A 163 -8.64 10.58 -2.99
N ALA A 164 -8.89 11.18 -4.14
CA ALA A 164 -10.07 11.98 -4.39
C ALA A 164 -11.26 11.09 -4.78
N GLY A 165 -12.42 11.42 -4.22
CA GLY A 165 -13.69 10.74 -4.53
C GLY A 165 -14.30 11.17 -5.87
#